data_4f0b2dc532e629a345307c91acdf1d9d
#
_entry.id   4f0b2dc532e629a345307c91acdf1d9d
#
_cell.length_a   1.000
_cell.length_b   1.000
_cell.length_c   1.000
_cell.angle_alpha   90.00
_cell.angle_beta   90.00
_cell.angle_gamma   90.00
#
_symmetry.space_group_name_H-M   'P 1'
#
loop_
_entity.id
_entity.type
_entity.pdbx_description
1 polymer ?
#
loop_
_entity_poly.entity_id
_entity_poly.type
_entity_poly.pdbx_seq_one_letter_code
_entity_poly.pdbx_strand_id
1 'polypeptide(L)'
;AKYLLGLSTVQMNKRHDYDGADAHQFEVLEMLDLVKVKWNDGETKTAPEGLKQLVNPYDEREAVADRARSYLHANCAICHIDAGGGNSQMNLEFTTASDKMKLIDVPPIHHKFGIEDARLIAPGDPDRSVLLHRISIRQRGQMPQLATTLIDKPAVKLFRQWILSLEKPAKK
;
A
#
# COMPACT_ATOMS: atom_id res chain seq x y z
N ALA A 1 -0.07 -3.14 17.74
CA ALA A 1 0.13 -3.88 16.51
C ALA A 1 0.52 -5.32 16.85
N LYS A 2 -0.13 -6.30 16.24
CA LYS A 2 0.17 -7.73 16.47
C LYS A 2 1.31 -8.27 15.61
N TYR A 3 1.83 -7.49 14.69
CA TYR A 3 2.76 -7.94 13.67
C TYR A 3 4.02 -7.10 13.62
N LEU A 4 5.15 -7.74 13.39
CA LEU A 4 6.40 -7.07 13.07
C LEU A 4 6.28 -6.41 11.68
N LEU A 5 6.78 -5.19 11.58
CA LEU A 5 6.89 -4.49 10.31
C LEU A 5 7.73 -5.31 9.32
N GLY A 6 7.23 -5.47 8.12
CA GLY A 6 8.05 -5.90 6.99
C GLY A 6 8.14 -7.41 6.74
N LEU A 7 7.53 -8.26 7.57
CA LEU A 7 7.56 -9.72 7.35
C LEU A 7 6.18 -10.31 6.99
N SER A 8 5.33 -9.56 6.30
CA SER A 8 4.08 -10.13 5.80
C SER A 8 4.31 -11.01 4.57
N THR A 9 3.51 -12.06 4.43
CA THR A 9 3.63 -12.99 3.29
C THR A 9 3.59 -12.26 1.95
N VAL A 10 2.69 -11.31 1.77
CA VAL A 10 2.55 -10.56 0.51
C VAL A 10 3.77 -9.70 0.17
N GLN A 11 4.52 -9.23 1.17
CA GLN A 11 5.77 -8.47 0.98
C GLN A 11 6.94 -9.37 0.67
N MET A 12 6.98 -10.56 1.28
CA MET A 12 8.09 -11.51 1.18
C MET A 12 7.93 -12.47 0.00
N ASN A 13 6.71 -12.61 -0.55
CA ASN A 13 6.40 -13.48 -1.68
C ASN A 13 6.91 -12.85 -2.98
N LYS A 14 8.21 -12.88 -3.20
CA LYS A 14 8.86 -12.33 -4.40
C LYS A 14 10.18 -13.03 -4.68
N ARG A 15 10.58 -12.98 -5.94
CA ARG A 15 11.96 -13.30 -6.33
C ARG A 15 12.85 -12.07 -6.15
N HIS A 16 14.11 -12.30 -5.86
CA HIS A 16 15.11 -11.25 -5.71
C HIS A 16 16.44 -11.72 -6.29
N ASP A 17 17.13 -10.81 -6.93
CA ASP A 17 18.48 -11.05 -7.41
C ASP A 17 19.48 -10.86 -6.25
N TYR A 18 20.11 -11.96 -5.88
CA TYR A 18 21.16 -12.02 -4.85
C TYR A 18 22.52 -12.08 -5.55
N ASP A 19 22.94 -10.97 -6.13
CA ASP A 19 24.25 -10.86 -6.81
C ASP A 19 24.41 -11.83 -8.01
N GLY A 20 23.37 -11.88 -8.87
CA GLY A 20 23.32 -12.75 -10.05
C GLY A 20 22.65 -14.11 -9.82
N ALA A 21 22.25 -14.42 -8.58
CA ALA A 21 21.45 -15.59 -8.27
C ALA A 21 19.99 -15.18 -8.02
N ASP A 22 19.13 -15.32 -9.03
CA ASP A 22 17.70 -15.05 -8.86
C ASP A 22 17.04 -16.18 -8.07
N ALA A 23 16.56 -15.89 -6.85
CA ALA A 23 15.93 -16.86 -5.97
C ALA A 23 14.69 -16.29 -5.27
N HIS A 24 13.81 -17.18 -4.84
CA HIS A 24 12.64 -16.79 -4.07
C HIS A 24 13.05 -16.38 -2.64
N GLN A 25 12.58 -15.23 -2.16
CA GLN A 25 13.03 -14.66 -0.89
C GLN A 25 12.75 -15.59 0.31
N PHE A 26 11.63 -16.28 0.33
CA PHE A 26 11.35 -17.25 1.39
C PHE A 26 12.33 -18.44 1.39
N GLU A 27 12.67 -18.97 0.22
CA GLU A 27 13.62 -20.08 0.10
C GLU A 27 15.00 -19.71 0.63
N VAL A 28 15.47 -18.50 0.29
CA VAL A 28 16.75 -17.99 0.80
C VAL A 28 16.72 -17.82 2.31
N LEU A 29 15.67 -17.26 2.87
CA LEU A 29 15.55 -17.05 4.32
C LEU A 29 15.43 -18.37 5.09
N GLU A 30 14.77 -19.39 4.54
CA GLU A 30 14.75 -20.72 5.12
C GLU A 30 16.10 -21.42 5.04
N MET A 31 16.80 -21.30 3.91
CA MET A 31 18.18 -21.83 3.74
C MET A 31 19.15 -21.25 4.76
N LEU A 32 18.97 -19.96 5.11
CA LEU A 32 19.76 -19.27 6.13
C LEU A 32 19.28 -19.51 7.57
N ASP A 33 18.28 -20.37 7.77
CA ASP A 33 17.65 -20.65 9.07
C ASP A 33 17.10 -19.40 9.81
N LEU A 34 16.77 -18.35 9.04
CA LEU A 34 16.23 -17.10 9.59
C LEU A 34 14.71 -17.13 9.77
N VAL A 35 14.02 -17.95 8.99
CA VAL A 35 12.57 -18.17 9.08
C VAL A 35 12.23 -19.64 8.86
N LYS A 36 11.07 -20.05 9.35
CA LYS A 36 10.44 -21.33 8.99
C LYS A 36 9.10 -21.02 8.35
N VAL A 37 8.98 -21.29 7.07
CA VAL A 37 7.74 -21.06 6.32
C VAL A 37 6.86 -22.31 6.44
N LYS A 38 5.64 -22.15 6.94
CA LYS A 38 4.62 -23.19 6.93
C LYS A 38 3.53 -22.81 5.95
N TRP A 39 3.45 -23.54 4.86
CA TRP A 39 2.32 -23.46 3.95
C TRP A 39 1.15 -24.28 4.51
N ASN A 40 -0.08 -24.00 4.05
CA ASN A 40 -1.30 -24.62 4.59
C ASN A 40 -1.33 -26.16 4.46
N ASP A 41 -0.60 -26.72 3.52
CA ASP A 41 -0.45 -28.17 3.31
C ASP A 41 0.64 -28.82 4.19
N GLY A 42 1.49 -28.01 4.80
CA GLY A 42 2.55 -28.45 5.71
C GLY A 42 3.73 -29.19 5.07
N GLU A 43 3.70 -29.45 3.77
CA GLU A 43 4.66 -30.34 3.09
C GLU A 43 5.50 -29.66 2.00
N THR A 44 4.99 -28.60 1.36
CA THR A 44 5.73 -27.90 0.29
C THR A 44 6.67 -26.83 0.83
N LYS A 45 7.91 -26.80 0.31
CA LYS A 45 8.90 -25.75 0.59
C LYS A 45 8.76 -24.55 -0.33
N THR A 46 7.95 -24.64 -1.36
CA THR A 46 7.72 -23.59 -2.36
C THR A 46 6.41 -22.87 -2.10
N ALA A 47 6.38 -21.56 -2.39
CA ALA A 47 5.16 -20.77 -2.27
C ALA A 47 4.04 -21.36 -3.17
N PRO A 48 2.81 -21.57 -2.67
CA PRO A 48 1.70 -22.02 -3.48
C PRO A 48 1.47 -21.09 -4.68
N GLU A 49 1.12 -21.68 -5.83
CA GLU A 49 0.72 -20.90 -6.99
C GLU A 49 -0.48 -19.99 -6.66
N GLY A 50 -0.48 -18.78 -7.22
CA GLY A 50 -1.56 -17.81 -7.02
C GLY A 50 -1.52 -17.07 -5.69
N LEU A 51 -0.49 -17.24 -4.87
CA LEU A 51 -0.31 -16.44 -3.67
C LEU A 51 -0.10 -14.97 -4.04
N LYS A 52 -0.89 -14.10 -3.41
CA LYS A 52 -0.77 -12.66 -3.65
C LYS A 52 0.62 -12.14 -3.28
N GLN A 53 1.13 -11.26 -4.13
CA GLN A 53 2.40 -10.57 -3.93
C GLN A 53 2.25 -9.08 -4.19
N LEU A 54 3.10 -8.27 -3.59
CA LEU A 54 3.21 -6.87 -3.93
C LEU A 54 3.99 -6.71 -5.24
N VAL A 55 3.57 -5.77 -6.06
CA VAL A 55 4.36 -5.34 -7.22
C VAL A 55 5.28 -4.18 -6.85
N ASN A 56 6.33 -3.96 -7.61
CA ASN A 56 7.18 -2.78 -7.43
C ASN A 56 6.36 -1.51 -7.79
N PRO A 57 6.09 -0.59 -6.84
CA PRO A 57 5.29 0.60 -7.10
C PRO A 57 5.91 1.54 -8.15
N TYR A 58 7.22 1.41 -8.42
CA TYR A 58 7.93 2.25 -9.38
C TYR A 58 8.14 1.58 -10.74
N ASP A 59 7.75 0.34 -10.90
CA ASP A 59 7.79 -0.34 -12.20
C ASP A 59 6.56 0.03 -13.04
N GLU A 60 6.74 0.89 -14.03
CA GLU A 60 5.65 1.39 -14.87
C GLU A 60 5.04 0.32 -15.80
N ARG A 61 5.61 -0.89 -15.86
CA ARG A 61 5.03 -2.04 -16.59
C ARG A 61 3.87 -2.67 -15.84
N GLU A 62 3.82 -2.47 -14.53
CA GLU A 62 2.76 -2.99 -13.67
C GLU A 62 1.52 -2.09 -13.69
N ALA A 63 0.35 -2.67 -13.47
CA ALA A 63 -0.90 -1.94 -13.44
C ALA A 63 -0.90 -0.84 -12.36
N VAL A 64 -1.34 0.36 -12.71
CA VAL A 64 -1.29 1.53 -11.82
C VAL A 64 -2.01 1.30 -10.49
N ALA A 65 -3.12 0.56 -10.49
CA ALA A 65 -3.88 0.23 -9.29
C ALA A 65 -3.09 -0.70 -8.36
N ASP A 66 -2.44 -1.72 -8.89
CA ASP A 66 -1.65 -2.67 -8.11
C ASP A 66 -0.40 -2.01 -7.53
N ARG A 67 0.25 -1.12 -8.28
CA ARG A 67 1.36 -0.28 -7.83
C ARG A 67 0.95 0.62 -6.67
N ALA A 68 -0.17 1.32 -6.80
CA ALA A 68 -0.70 2.19 -5.75
C ALA A 68 -1.07 1.38 -4.49
N ARG A 69 -1.71 0.23 -4.65
CA ARG A 69 -2.08 -0.65 -3.54
C ARG A 69 -0.87 -1.26 -2.85
N SER A 70 0.15 -1.66 -3.61
CA SER A 70 1.42 -2.14 -3.05
C SER A 70 2.12 -1.06 -2.22
N TYR A 71 2.13 0.18 -2.71
CA TYR A 71 2.68 1.32 -1.97
C TYR A 71 1.90 1.59 -0.67
N LEU A 72 0.56 1.59 -0.73
CA LEU A 72 -0.30 1.79 0.44
C LEU A 72 -0.07 0.71 1.49
N HIS A 73 0.04 -0.54 1.07
CA HIS A 73 0.31 -1.63 2.00
C HIS A 73 1.66 -1.46 2.70
N ALA A 74 2.72 -1.24 1.94
CA ALA A 74 4.07 -1.18 2.48
C ALA A 74 4.32 0.04 3.39
N ASN A 75 3.70 1.20 3.09
CA ASN A 75 4.01 2.46 3.76
C ASN A 75 2.91 2.96 4.71
N CYS A 76 1.69 2.48 4.59
CA CYS A 76 0.53 3.05 5.29
C CYS A 76 -0.27 2.02 6.09
N ALA A 77 -0.36 0.76 5.62
CA ALA A 77 -1.19 -0.26 6.27
C ALA A 77 -0.76 -0.57 7.70
N ILE A 78 0.51 -0.39 8.05
CA ILE A 78 0.98 -0.60 9.43
C ILE A 78 0.14 0.17 10.46
N CYS A 79 -0.34 1.36 10.10
CA CYS A 79 -1.21 2.17 10.96
C CYS A 79 -2.66 2.14 10.50
N HIS A 80 -2.91 1.99 9.20
CA HIS A 80 -4.24 2.07 8.58
C HIS A 80 -4.78 0.69 8.21
N ILE A 81 -5.02 -0.11 9.23
CA ILE A 81 -5.73 -1.40 9.21
C ILE A 81 -6.71 -1.46 10.37
N ASP A 82 -7.60 -2.43 10.36
CA ASP A 82 -8.49 -2.69 11.49
C ASP A 82 -7.65 -2.96 12.74
N ALA A 83 -7.95 -2.28 13.84
CA ALA A 83 -7.16 -2.27 15.08
C ALA A 83 -5.71 -1.73 14.94
N GLY A 84 -5.39 -0.99 13.87
CA GLY A 84 -4.16 -0.22 13.75
C GLY A 84 -4.16 1.06 14.58
N GLY A 85 -3.02 1.77 14.59
CA GLY A 85 -2.88 3.03 15.34
C GLY A 85 -3.39 4.28 14.64
N GLY A 86 -3.90 4.16 13.40
CA GLY A 86 -4.39 5.28 12.62
C GLY A 86 -5.81 5.71 13.02
N ASN A 87 -6.05 7.02 13.10
CA ASN A 87 -7.37 7.56 13.46
C ASN A 87 -8.40 7.51 12.32
N SER A 88 -8.01 7.11 11.12
CA SER A 88 -8.93 6.93 10.00
C SER A 88 -9.41 5.49 9.93
N GLN A 89 -10.69 5.31 9.56
CA GLN A 89 -11.30 3.98 9.43
C GLN A 89 -10.88 3.23 8.17
N MET A 90 -9.97 3.78 7.36
CA MET A 90 -9.50 3.12 6.15
C MET A 90 -8.68 1.87 6.48
N ASN A 91 -8.85 0.82 5.68
CA ASN A 91 -8.03 -0.38 5.72
C ASN A 91 -7.22 -0.47 4.42
N LEU A 92 -5.90 -0.34 4.54
CA LEU A 92 -4.96 -0.25 3.42
C LEU A 92 -4.17 -1.55 3.20
N GLU A 93 -4.59 -2.65 3.83
CA GLU A 93 -4.02 -3.97 3.54
C GLU A 93 -4.21 -4.33 2.06
N PHE A 94 -3.17 -4.88 1.44
CA PHE A 94 -3.20 -5.27 0.04
C PHE A 94 -4.30 -6.29 -0.28
N THR A 95 -4.62 -7.14 0.68
CA THR A 95 -5.65 -8.18 0.57
C THR A 95 -7.07 -7.67 0.77
N THR A 96 -7.26 -6.46 1.30
CA THR A 96 -8.58 -5.86 1.49
C THR A 96 -9.22 -5.52 0.13
N ALA A 97 -10.45 -5.94 -0.10
CA ALA A 97 -11.18 -5.60 -1.32
C ALA A 97 -11.39 -4.08 -1.43
N SER A 98 -11.35 -3.54 -2.66
CA SER A 98 -11.36 -2.09 -2.89
C SER A 98 -12.58 -1.38 -2.31
N ASP A 99 -13.75 -2.00 -2.35
CA ASP A 99 -15.01 -1.50 -1.77
C ASP A 99 -14.99 -1.49 -0.23
N LYS A 100 -14.14 -2.32 0.38
CA LYS A 100 -13.99 -2.44 1.84
C LYS A 100 -12.86 -1.60 2.42
N MET A 101 -12.02 -0.99 1.57
CA MET A 101 -10.92 -0.15 2.02
C MET A 101 -11.38 1.14 2.73
N LYS A 102 -12.62 1.57 2.56
CA LYS A 102 -13.15 2.85 3.08
C LYS A 102 -12.25 4.04 2.72
N LEU A 103 -11.79 4.08 1.47
CA LEU A 103 -10.80 5.04 0.98
C LEU A 103 -11.34 5.89 -0.18
N ILE A 104 -11.94 5.23 -1.19
CA ILE A 104 -12.37 5.88 -2.44
C ILE A 104 -13.74 6.54 -2.22
N ASP A 105 -13.86 7.81 -2.60
CA ASP A 105 -15.04 8.68 -2.44
C ASP A 105 -15.54 8.83 -0.99
N VAL A 106 -14.69 8.56 0.00
CA VAL A 106 -15.01 8.70 1.42
C VAL A 106 -14.59 10.09 1.91
N PRO A 107 -15.49 10.84 2.59
CA PRO A 107 -15.12 12.14 3.16
C PRO A 107 -14.11 11.97 4.31
N PRO A 108 -13.13 12.88 4.45
CA PRO A 108 -12.22 12.87 5.59
C PRO A 108 -12.93 13.23 6.88
N ILE A 109 -12.66 12.49 7.96
CA ILE A 109 -13.27 12.72 9.29
C ILE A 109 -12.60 13.91 10.00
N HIS A 110 -11.30 14.15 9.76
CA HIS A 110 -10.53 15.15 10.51
C HIS A 110 -10.27 16.40 9.67
N HIS A 111 -9.09 16.52 9.07
CA HIS A 111 -8.67 17.73 8.37
C HIS A 111 -8.95 17.67 6.88
N LYS A 112 -9.61 18.71 6.36
CA LYS A 112 -9.89 18.91 4.93
C LYS A 112 -8.81 19.74 4.22
N PHE A 113 -7.91 20.37 4.95
CA PHE A 113 -6.84 21.27 4.44
C PHE A 113 -7.32 22.44 3.57
N GLY A 114 -8.54 22.94 3.82
CA GLY A 114 -9.16 23.94 2.97
C GLY A 114 -9.65 23.45 1.61
N ILE A 115 -9.59 22.14 1.37
CA ILE A 115 -10.06 21.55 0.12
C ILE A 115 -11.59 21.44 0.16
N GLU A 116 -12.25 22.09 -0.80
CA GLU A 116 -13.68 22.02 -0.98
C GLU A 116 -14.08 20.61 -1.44
N ASP A 117 -15.20 20.08 -0.95
CA ASP A 117 -15.68 18.72 -1.26
C ASP A 117 -14.61 17.63 -1.15
N ALA A 118 -13.69 17.79 -0.20
CA ALA A 118 -12.59 16.86 0.00
C ALA A 118 -13.05 15.40 0.17
N ARG A 119 -12.28 14.49 -0.41
CA ARG A 119 -12.40 13.04 -0.20
C ARG A 119 -11.03 12.49 0.25
N LEU A 120 -11.02 11.34 0.90
CA LEU A 120 -9.75 10.64 1.13
C LEU A 120 -9.03 10.38 -0.20
N ILE A 121 -9.74 9.78 -1.16
CA ILE A 121 -9.44 9.80 -2.60
C ILE A 121 -10.70 10.21 -3.35
N ALA A 122 -10.63 11.28 -4.12
CA ALA A 122 -11.69 11.74 -5.01
C ALA A 122 -11.48 11.13 -6.40
N PRO A 123 -12.32 10.19 -6.87
CA PRO A 123 -12.16 9.58 -8.18
C PRO A 123 -12.09 10.62 -9.30
N GLY A 124 -11.05 10.51 -10.14
CA GLY A 124 -10.80 11.42 -11.25
C GLY A 124 -10.43 12.85 -10.87
N ASP A 125 -10.15 13.11 -9.56
CA ASP A 125 -9.86 14.46 -9.08
C ASP A 125 -8.74 14.47 -8.02
N PRO A 126 -7.47 14.56 -8.44
CA PRO A 126 -6.33 14.59 -7.54
C PRO A 126 -6.34 15.76 -6.56
N ASP A 127 -6.86 16.92 -6.96
CA ASP A 127 -6.78 18.14 -6.17
C ASP A 127 -7.81 18.15 -5.02
N ARG A 128 -8.84 17.31 -5.10
CA ARG A 128 -9.79 17.03 -4.02
C ARG A 128 -9.41 15.83 -3.14
N SER A 129 -8.25 15.21 -3.40
CA SER A 129 -7.81 13.99 -2.72
C SER A 129 -6.87 14.30 -1.56
N VAL A 130 -7.37 14.17 -0.32
CA VAL A 130 -6.62 14.46 0.91
C VAL A 130 -5.41 13.54 1.07
N LEU A 131 -5.48 12.29 0.65
CA LEU A 131 -4.34 11.38 0.68
C LEU A 131 -3.17 11.94 -0.15
N LEU A 132 -3.45 12.37 -1.38
CA LEU A 132 -2.43 12.95 -2.25
C LEU A 132 -1.83 14.22 -1.64
N HIS A 133 -2.66 15.10 -1.09
CA HIS A 133 -2.19 16.30 -0.39
C HIS A 133 -1.21 15.92 0.73
N ARG A 134 -1.59 14.97 1.60
CA ARG A 134 -0.79 14.57 2.77
C ARG A 134 0.56 13.94 2.42
N ILE A 135 0.65 13.15 1.35
CA ILE A 135 1.91 12.56 0.92
C ILE A 135 2.81 13.56 0.18
N SER A 136 2.23 14.67 -0.31
CA SER A 136 2.92 15.73 -1.07
C SER A 136 3.52 16.82 -0.19
N ILE A 137 3.33 16.79 1.12
CA ILE A 137 3.84 17.81 2.05
C ILE A 137 4.77 17.20 3.09
N ARG A 138 5.65 18.04 3.68
CA ARG A 138 6.50 17.69 4.82
C ARG A 138 6.40 18.76 5.89
N GLN A 139 5.23 18.80 6.50
CA GLN A 139 4.85 19.71 7.59
C GLN A 139 3.66 19.13 8.36
N ARG A 140 3.10 19.89 9.29
CA ARG A 140 1.92 19.46 10.05
C ARG A 140 0.81 18.93 9.12
N GLY A 141 0.40 17.70 9.35
CA GLY A 141 -0.60 17.01 8.54
C GLY A 141 -0.02 16.08 7.46
N GLN A 142 1.31 15.99 7.33
CA GLN A 142 1.96 15.02 6.43
C GLN A 142 1.58 13.56 6.76
N MET A 143 1.69 12.70 5.77
CA MET A 143 1.68 11.25 5.92
C MET A 143 2.86 10.63 5.13
N PRO A 144 3.56 9.61 5.67
CA PRO A 144 3.54 9.18 7.07
C PRO A 144 3.91 10.32 8.05
N GLN A 145 3.40 10.24 9.29
CA GLN A 145 3.65 11.28 10.30
C GLN A 145 5.08 11.24 10.84
N LEU A 146 5.69 10.06 10.86
CA LEU A 146 7.00 9.80 11.46
C LEU A 146 7.95 9.22 10.41
N ALA A 147 9.25 9.33 10.69
CA ALA A 147 10.35 8.71 9.94
C ALA A 147 10.43 9.11 8.45
N THR A 148 9.89 10.27 8.06
CA THR A 148 9.97 10.75 6.68
C THR A 148 10.19 12.26 6.63
N THR A 149 11.26 12.68 5.99
CA THR A 149 11.65 14.08 5.81
C THR A 149 11.64 14.50 4.34
N LEU A 150 11.67 13.54 3.42
CA LEU A 150 11.67 13.78 1.99
C LEU A 150 10.33 13.37 1.36
N ILE A 151 9.86 14.16 0.41
CA ILE A 151 8.70 13.83 -0.40
C ILE A 151 9.12 12.77 -1.41
N ASP A 152 8.41 11.64 -1.44
CA ASP A 152 8.52 10.62 -2.47
C ASP A 152 7.81 11.10 -3.74
N LYS A 153 8.52 11.85 -4.56
CA LYS A 153 7.96 12.41 -5.81
C LYS A 153 7.45 11.34 -6.79
N PRO A 154 8.14 10.19 -6.98
CA PRO A 154 7.60 9.08 -7.76
C PRO A 154 6.26 8.57 -7.25
N ALA A 155 6.12 8.40 -5.93
CA ALA A 155 4.85 7.98 -5.33
C ALA A 155 3.74 9.03 -5.52
N VAL A 156 4.05 10.33 -5.37
CA VAL A 156 3.07 11.40 -5.65
C VAL A 156 2.59 11.33 -7.11
N LYS A 157 3.51 11.11 -8.08
CA LYS A 157 3.16 10.90 -9.50
C LYS A 157 2.25 9.68 -9.66
N LEU A 158 2.59 8.56 -9.04
CA LEU A 158 1.82 7.32 -9.08
C LEU A 158 0.38 7.53 -8.56
N PHE A 159 0.24 8.14 -7.40
CA PHE A 159 -1.10 8.39 -6.83
C PHE A 159 -1.92 9.35 -7.67
N ARG A 160 -1.31 10.38 -8.26
CA ARG A 160 -2.01 11.27 -9.21
C ARG A 160 -2.53 10.49 -10.41
N GLN A 161 -1.72 9.62 -11.00
CA GLN A 161 -2.12 8.77 -12.12
C GLN A 161 -3.25 7.80 -11.72
N TRP A 162 -3.12 7.15 -10.57
CA TRP A 162 -4.13 6.23 -10.08
C TRP A 162 -5.48 6.93 -9.84
N ILE A 163 -5.47 8.09 -9.16
CA ILE A 163 -6.70 8.87 -8.92
C ILE A 163 -7.37 9.27 -10.23
N LEU A 164 -6.60 9.70 -11.23
CA LEU A 164 -7.14 10.07 -12.55
C LEU A 164 -7.73 8.86 -13.30
N SER A 165 -7.24 7.66 -13.06
CA SER A 165 -7.75 6.42 -13.68
C SER A 165 -9.05 5.90 -13.03
N LEU A 166 -9.42 6.41 -11.86
CA LEU A 166 -10.65 6.00 -11.18
C LEU A 166 -11.86 6.66 -11.83
N GLU A 167 -12.89 5.86 -12.12
CA GLU A 167 -14.16 6.35 -12.64
C GLU A 167 -14.86 7.26 -11.63
N LYS A 168 -15.33 8.41 -12.10
CA LYS A 168 -16.15 9.29 -11.27
C LYS A 168 -17.48 8.62 -11.00
N PRO A 169 -17.97 8.64 -9.73
CA PRO A 169 -19.29 8.14 -9.43
C PRO A 169 -20.33 8.92 -10.25
N ALA A 170 -21.31 8.21 -10.80
CA ALA A 170 -22.42 8.84 -11.50
C ALA A 170 -23.05 9.91 -10.58
N LYS A 171 -23.21 11.12 -11.09
CA LYS A 171 -23.94 12.17 -10.35
C LYS A 171 -25.35 11.66 -10.09
N LYS A 172 -25.71 11.49 -8.81
CA LYS A 172 -27.08 11.26 -8.39
C LYS A 172 -27.89 12.54 -8.50
#